data_ba75a95aae9dfee7dafa19bbf5145d1e
#
_entry.id   ba75a95aae9dfee7dafa19bbf5145d1e
#
_cell.length_a   1.000
_cell.length_b   1.000
_cell.length_c   1.000
_cell.angle_alpha   90.00
_cell.angle_beta   90.00
_cell.angle_gamma   90.00
#
_symmetry.space_group_name_H-M   'P 1'
#
loop_
_entity.id
_entity.type
_entity.pdbx_description
1 polymer ?
#
loop_
_entity_poly.entity_id
_entity_poly.type
_entity_poly.pdbx_seq_one_letter_code
_entity_poly.pdbx_strand_id
1 'polypeptide(L)'
;MVLLTRTADRLGVTMQSCSEQGLDVTIDGGAAVHLPWADVASLCFEKDVVHLSSLKPSQVVESGFEGEVVYSWRRDRNVVGGELLALGRAYGRGLGVHSRSRLSFEVPAGATHFRTRVALDDSVADLPIKAHAEVRVLLGNTLLFESSDLNLGQAPLDAGLHPVKAGATITLEVDFGRGRDI
;
A
#
# COMPACT_ATOMS: atom_id res chain seq x y z
N MET A 1 -5.74 2.15 -15.99
CA MET A 1 -5.65 3.05 -14.79
C MET A 1 -6.64 2.55 -13.75
N VAL A 2 -6.35 2.71 -12.46
CA VAL A 2 -7.32 2.44 -11.39
C VAL A 2 -7.74 3.75 -10.76
N LEU A 3 -9.03 3.95 -10.63
CA LEU A 3 -9.65 5.08 -9.96
C LEU A 3 -10.29 4.57 -8.66
N LEU A 4 -10.07 5.28 -7.57
CA LEU A 4 -10.76 5.07 -6.29
C LEU A 4 -11.72 6.23 -6.10
N THR A 5 -13.01 5.92 -5.88
CA THR A 5 -14.02 6.91 -5.55
C THR A 5 -14.02 7.21 -4.05
N ARG A 6 -14.67 8.30 -3.65
CA ARG A 6 -14.86 8.62 -2.22
C ARG A 6 -15.84 7.70 -1.51
N THR A 7 -16.61 6.92 -2.27
CA THR A 7 -17.48 5.84 -1.76
C THR A 7 -16.76 4.50 -1.67
N ALA A 8 -15.42 4.51 -1.79
CA ALA A 8 -14.54 3.35 -1.74
C ALA A 8 -14.69 2.34 -2.90
N ASP A 9 -15.32 2.74 -4.01
CA ASP A 9 -15.37 1.90 -5.19
C ASP A 9 -14.04 1.94 -5.94
N ARG A 10 -13.58 0.78 -6.37
CA ARG A 10 -12.37 0.65 -7.19
C ARG A 10 -12.77 0.33 -8.63
N LEU A 11 -12.48 1.24 -9.51
CA LEU A 11 -12.85 1.13 -10.92
C LEU A 11 -11.59 1.01 -11.78
N GLY A 12 -11.54 -0.04 -12.60
CA GLY A 12 -10.64 -0.08 -13.75
C GLY A 12 -11.19 0.88 -14.80
N VAL A 13 -10.39 1.87 -15.23
CA VAL A 13 -10.88 2.90 -16.15
C VAL A 13 -9.84 3.27 -17.19
N THR A 14 -10.33 3.70 -18.36
CA THR A 14 -9.55 4.40 -19.39
C THR A 14 -10.00 5.85 -19.41
N MET A 15 -9.08 6.79 -19.13
CA MET A 15 -9.35 8.22 -19.18
C MET A 15 -9.52 8.67 -20.63
N GLN A 16 -10.61 9.35 -20.91
CA GLN A 16 -10.93 9.95 -22.22
C GLN A 16 -10.58 11.44 -22.23
N SER A 17 -11.00 12.15 -21.20
CA SER A 17 -10.70 13.57 -21.03
C SER A 17 -10.57 13.94 -19.55
N CYS A 18 -9.97 15.11 -19.31
CA CYS A 18 -9.82 15.71 -17.99
C CYS A 18 -10.10 17.21 -18.13
N SER A 19 -10.97 17.73 -17.27
CA SER A 19 -11.37 19.14 -17.24
C SER A 19 -11.34 19.70 -15.81
N GLU A 20 -11.65 20.96 -15.64
CA GLU A 20 -11.82 21.57 -14.31
C GLU A 20 -13.01 20.96 -13.55
N GLN A 21 -14.02 20.46 -14.26
CA GLN A 21 -15.22 19.86 -13.65
C GLN A 21 -15.02 18.40 -13.22
N GLY A 22 -14.09 17.67 -13.83
CA GLY A 22 -13.87 16.26 -13.52
C GLY A 22 -13.19 15.48 -14.63
N LEU A 23 -13.44 14.18 -14.61
CA LEU A 23 -12.88 13.18 -15.52
C LEU A 23 -13.99 12.53 -16.35
N ASP A 24 -13.79 12.44 -17.65
CA ASP A 24 -14.55 11.54 -18.51
C ASP A 24 -13.75 10.24 -18.67
N VAL A 25 -14.35 9.15 -18.24
CA VAL A 25 -13.71 7.82 -18.23
C VAL A 25 -14.60 6.78 -18.88
N THR A 26 -13.97 5.77 -19.46
CA THR A 26 -14.66 4.51 -19.79
C THR A 26 -14.29 3.49 -18.75
N ILE A 27 -15.27 2.96 -18.03
CA ILE A 27 -15.10 1.89 -17.06
C ILE A 27 -14.80 0.58 -17.80
N ASP A 28 -13.98 -0.28 -17.20
CA ASP A 28 -13.77 -1.63 -17.72
C ASP A 28 -15.12 -2.35 -17.81
N GLY A 29 -15.50 -2.73 -19.03
CA GLY A 29 -16.87 -3.19 -19.35
C GLY A 29 -17.63 -2.26 -20.30
N GLY A 30 -17.10 -1.08 -20.64
CA GLY A 30 -17.51 -0.25 -21.76
C GLY A 30 -18.46 0.90 -21.42
N ALA A 31 -18.84 1.12 -20.17
CA ALA A 31 -19.65 2.28 -19.79
C ALA A 31 -18.82 3.58 -19.76
N ALA A 32 -19.29 4.63 -20.47
CA ALA A 32 -18.72 5.97 -20.37
C ALA A 32 -19.38 6.73 -19.22
N VAL A 33 -18.58 7.34 -18.34
CA VAL A 33 -19.06 8.04 -17.14
C VAL A 33 -18.27 9.33 -16.96
N HIS A 34 -18.98 10.41 -16.60
CA HIS A 34 -18.35 11.62 -16.07
C HIS A 34 -18.25 11.54 -14.54
N LEU A 35 -17.06 11.72 -14.01
CA LEU A 35 -16.78 11.70 -12.56
C LEU A 35 -16.31 13.09 -12.13
N PRO A 36 -17.12 13.83 -11.35
CA PRO A 36 -16.69 15.08 -10.74
C PRO A 36 -15.49 14.86 -9.82
N TRP A 37 -14.59 15.84 -9.72
CA TRP A 37 -13.44 15.76 -8.78
C TRP A 37 -13.85 15.52 -7.33
N ALA A 38 -15.04 15.95 -6.95
CA ALA A 38 -15.59 15.70 -5.61
C ALA A 38 -15.76 14.22 -5.29
N ASP A 39 -15.95 13.38 -6.32
CA ASP A 39 -16.18 11.93 -6.18
C ASP A 39 -14.89 11.12 -6.35
N VAL A 40 -13.79 11.75 -6.76
CA VAL A 40 -12.51 11.09 -6.97
C VAL A 40 -11.65 11.18 -5.71
N ALA A 41 -11.32 10.04 -5.10
CA ALA A 41 -10.40 9.97 -3.98
C ALA A 41 -8.95 9.84 -4.44
N SER A 42 -8.68 8.97 -5.42
CA SER A 42 -7.34 8.85 -6.00
C SER A 42 -7.33 8.28 -7.42
N LEU A 43 -6.26 8.58 -8.16
CA LEU A 43 -5.96 8.04 -9.48
C LEU A 43 -4.61 7.33 -9.45
N CYS A 44 -4.60 6.05 -9.84
CA CYS A 44 -3.38 5.27 -9.97
C CYS A 44 -3.11 4.99 -11.45
N PHE A 45 -2.02 5.54 -11.97
CA PHE A 45 -1.56 5.28 -13.33
C PHE A 45 -0.67 4.04 -13.31
N GLU A 46 -1.08 3.00 -14.04
CA GLU A 46 -0.41 1.69 -14.04
C GLU A 46 0.48 1.45 -15.27
N LYS A 47 0.67 2.46 -16.12
CA LYS A 47 1.54 2.31 -17.27
C LYS A 47 2.99 2.17 -16.80
N ASP A 48 3.63 1.10 -17.22
CA ASP A 48 5.03 0.76 -16.88
C ASP A 48 5.30 0.59 -15.37
N VAL A 49 4.25 0.36 -14.57
CA VAL A 49 4.34 0.12 -13.12
C VAL A 49 3.65 -1.20 -12.77
N VAL A 50 4.37 -2.05 -12.04
CA VAL A 50 3.82 -3.27 -11.44
C VAL A 50 3.73 -3.04 -9.93
N HIS A 51 2.52 -3.03 -9.39
CA HIS A 51 2.29 -2.90 -7.96
C HIS A 51 2.49 -4.23 -7.24
N LEU A 52 3.17 -4.25 -6.09
CA LEU A 52 3.31 -5.46 -5.29
C LEU A 52 1.96 -6.06 -4.91
N SER A 53 0.95 -5.23 -4.73
CA SER A 53 -0.42 -5.69 -4.44
C SER A 53 -1.07 -6.48 -5.58
N SER A 54 -0.56 -6.39 -6.81
CA SER A 54 -1.01 -7.21 -7.95
C SER A 54 -0.25 -8.54 -8.07
N LEU A 55 0.86 -8.70 -7.34
CA LEU A 55 1.68 -9.90 -7.37
C LEU A 55 1.24 -10.89 -6.29
N LYS A 56 1.54 -12.18 -6.51
CA LYS A 56 1.45 -13.19 -5.46
C LYS A 56 2.75 -13.16 -4.66
N PRO A 57 2.72 -13.03 -3.32
CA PRO A 57 3.94 -13.16 -2.54
C PRO A 57 4.52 -14.56 -2.67
N SER A 58 5.83 -14.65 -2.76
CA SER A 58 6.57 -15.93 -2.76
C SER A 58 6.65 -16.52 -1.34
N GLN A 59 6.59 -15.67 -0.33
CA GLN A 59 6.56 -16.06 1.08
C GLN A 59 5.69 -15.09 1.89
N VAL A 60 4.94 -15.64 2.84
CA VAL A 60 4.17 -14.90 3.85
C VAL A 60 4.45 -15.54 5.19
N VAL A 61 4.92 -14.75 6.15
CA VAL A 61 5.06 -15.15 7.55
C VAL A 61 4.36 -14.09 8.38
N GLU A 62 3.37 -14.50 9.14
CA GLU A 62 2.61 -13.63 10.03
C GLU A 62 2.51 -14.28 11.40
N SER A 63 2.69 -13.50 12.43
CA SER A 63 2.55 -13.95 13.82
C SER A 63 2.06 -12.79 14.69
N GLY A 64 1.36 -13.10 15.77
CA GLY A 64 1.01 -12.18 16.84
C GLY A 64 1.76 -12.56 18.11
N PHE A 65 1.48 -11.87 19.20
CA PHE A 65 1.80 -12.35 20.54
C PHE A 65 0.89 -13.52 20.90
N GLU A 66 1.34 -14.33 21.84
CA GLU A 66 0.54 -15.45 22.35
C GLU A 66 -0.81 -14.94 22.90
N GLY A 67 -1.90 -15.49 22.33
CA GLY A 67 -3.27 -15.10 22.68
C GLY A 67 -3.84 -13.89 21.92
N GLU A 68 -3.11 -13.29 21.01
CA GLU A 68 -3.58 -12.16 20.21
C GLU A 68 -4.13 -12.58 18.84
N VAL A 69 -5.00 -11.73 18.28
CA VAL A 69 -5.53 -11.91 16.94
C VAL A 69 -4.46 -11.57 15.92
N VAL A 70 -4.17 -12.49 15.02
CA VAL A 70 -3.30 -12.21 13.86
C VAL A 70 -4.15 -11.59 12.75
N TYR A 71 -3.85 -10.34 12.43
CA TYR A 71 -4.46 -9.68 11.28
C TYR A 71 -3.66 -9.98 10.03
N SER A 72 -4.24 -10.77 9.13
CA SER A 72 -3.59 -11.09 7.86
C SER A 72 -3.46 -9.88 6.96
N TRP A 73 -2.35 -9.83 6.22
CA TRP A 73 -2.10 -8.80 5.23
C TRP A 73 -3.20 -8.74 4.16
N ARG A 74 -3.41 -7.58 3.59
CA ARG A 74 -4.43 -7.37 2.56
C ARG A 74 -3.88 -6.58 1.38
N ARG A 75 -4.44 -6.89 0.20
CA ARG A 75 -4.16 -6.14 -1.04
C ARG A 75 -5.06 -4.94 -1.11
N ASP A 76 -4.46 -3.77 -1.33
CA ASP A 76 -5.17 -2.53 -1.62
C ASP A 76 -6.24 -2.16 -0.57
N ARG A 77 -6.10 -2.69 0.62
CA ARG A 77 -6.94 -2.46 1.79
C ARG A 77 -6.08 -2.47 3.04
N ASN A 78 -6.51 -1.79 4.09
CA ASN A 78 -5.91 -1.93 5.40
C ASN A 78 -6.29 -3.30 6.02
N VAL A 79 -5.66 -3.66 7.12
CA VAL A 79 -5.81 -5.01 7.72
C VAL A 79 -7.22 -5.30 8.23
N VAL A 80 -8.02 -4.28 8.53
CA VAL A 80 -9.44 -4.43 8.92
C VAL A 80 -10.40 -4.41 7.73
N GLY A 81 -9.88 -4.21 6.50
CA GLY A 81 -10.67 -4.28 5.26
C GLY A 81 -11.16 -2.92 4.73
N GLY A 82 -10.84 -1.83 5.42
CA GLY A 82 -11.11 -0.47 4.98
C GLY A 82 -10.15 0.01 3.87
N GLU A 83 -10.27 1.26 3.48
CA GLU A 83 -9.33 1.91 2.57
C GLU A 83 -7.95 2.04 3.20
N LEU A 84 -6.92 2.11 2.36
CA LEU A 84 -5.59 2.53 2.79
C LEU A 84 -5.59 4.06 2.92
N LEU A 85 -5.47 4.55 4.13
CA LEU A 85 -5.48 5.98 4.44
C LEU A 85 -4.21 6.39 5.20
N ALA A 86 -3.62 7.51 4.81
CA ALA A 86 -2.55 8.14 5.58
C ALA A 86 -2.68 9.65 5.50
N LEU A 87 -2.80 10.31 6.65
CA LEU A 87 -3.07 11.75 6.79
C LEU A 87 -4.31 12.20 5.98
N GLY A 88 -5.40 11.42 6.04
CA GLY A 88 -6.63 11.67 5.32
C GLY A 88 -6.57 11.45 3.81
N ARG A 89 -5.42 11.01 3.28
CA ARG A 89 -5.26 10.71 1.87
C ARG A 89 -5.47 9.23 1.59
N ALA A 90 -6.35 8.92 0.64
CA ALA A 90 -6.59 7.55 0.19
C ALA A 90 -5.54 7.10 -0.83
N TYR A 91 -5.17 5.81 -0.73
CA TYR A 91 -4.26 5.14 -1.65
C TYR A 91 -4.96 3.96 -2.31
N GLY A 92 -5.13 4.04 -3.62
CA GLY A 92 -5.81 2.98 -4.41
C GLY A 92 -4.99 1.70 -4.58
N ARG A 93 -3.67 1.73 -4.29
CA ARG A 93 -2.76 0.59 -4.38
C ARG A 93 -1.85 0.56 -3.18
N GLY A 94 -1.64 -0.62 -2.63
CA GLY A 94 -0.75 -0.84 -1.51
C GLY A 94 -0.98 -2.17 -0.81
N LEU A 95 -0.31 -2.35 0.31
CA LEU A 95 -0.43 -3.53 1.16
C LEU A 95 -0.77 -3.06 2.57
N GLY A 96 -1.91 -3.49 3.11
CA GLY A 96 -2.20 -3.40 4.53
C GLY A 96 -1.49 -4.55 5.24
N VAL A 97 -0.64 -4.20 6.20
CA VAL A 97 0.20 -5.18 6.91
C VAL A 97 0.15 -4.86 8.40
N HIS A 98 0.04 -5.87 9.23
CA HIS A 98 0.08 -5.78 10.68
C HIS A 98 1.43 -6.31 11.22
N SER A 99 1.84 -5.87 12.38
CA SER A 99 2.97 -6.44 13.12
C SER A 99 2.53 -7.80 13.73
N ARG A 100 3.28 -8.82 13.65
CA ARG A 100 4.59 -9.06 13.06
C ARG A 100 4.39 -9.76 11.73
N SER A 101 4.86 -9.15 10.65
CA SER A 101 4.70 -9.74 9.31
C SER A 101 5.96 -9.64 8.47
N ARG A 102 6.16 -10.65 7.63
CA ARG A 102 7.20 -10.68 6.61
C ARG A 102 6.60 -11.16 5.30
N LEU A 103 6.63 -10.30 4.28
CA LEU A 103 6.11 -10.57 2.94
C LEU A 103 7.24 -10.51 1.93
N SER A 104 7.45 -11.56 1.17
CA SER A 104 8.48 -11.60 0.11
C SER A 104 7.83 -11.71 -1.26
N PHE A 105 8.38 -10.97 -2.23
CA PHE A 105 7.92 -10.92 -3.60
C PHE A 105 9.10 -11.09 -4.55
N GLU A 106 8.91 -11.88 -5.59
CA GLU A 106 9.87 -11.97 -6.68
C GLU A 106 9.71 -10.75 -7.61
N VAL A 107 10.82 -10.13 -7.97
CA VAL A 107 10.87 -9.02 -8.92
C VAL A 107 10.48 -9.54 -10.31
N PRO A 108 9.40 -9.02 -10.94
CA PRO A 108 8.94 -9.51 -12.23
C PRO A 108 9.91 -9.17 -13.36
N ALA A 109 9.82 -9.95 -14.46
CA ALA A 109 10.56 -9.67 -15.68
C ALA A 109 10.24 -8.26 -16.20
N GLY A 110 11.29 -7.55 -16.64
CA GLY A 110 11.17 -6.18 -17.16
C GLY A 110 11.23 -5.08 -16.10
N ALA A 111 11.07 -5.39 -14.82
CA ALA A 111 11.24 -4.39 -13.77
C ALA A 111 12.72 -4.06 -13.59
N THR A 112 13.03 -2.77 -13.56
CA THR A 112 14.40 -2.24 -13.42
C THR A 112 14.61 -1.48 -12.12
N HIS A 113 13.52 -0.98 -11.52
CA HIS A 113 13.56 -0.20 -10.28
C HIS A 113 12.39 -0.60 -9.37
N PHE A 114 12.63 -0.44 -8.06
CA PHE A 114 11.63 -0.58 -7.01
C PHE A 114 11.56 0.71 -6.20
N ARG A 115 10.36 1.10 -5.85
CA ARG A 115 10.07 2.21 -4.93
C ARG A 115 8.88 1.86 -4.05
N THR A 116 8.93 2.27 -2.80
CA THR A 116 7.80 2.13 -1.89
C THR A 116 7.72 3.31 -0.93
N ARG A 117 6.54 3.52 -0.38
CA ARG A 117 6.30 4.42 0.75
C ARG A 117 5.67 3.62 1.86
N VAL A 118 6.00 3.97 3.09
CA VAL A 118 5.47 3.35 4.30
C VAL A 118 4.81 4.39 5.18
N ALA A 119 3.67 4.05 5.76
CA ALA A 119 2.93 4.89 6.69
C ALA A 119 2.15 4.02 7.66
N LEU A 120 1.81 4.55 8.83
CA LEU A 120 0.71 4.00 9.62
C LEU A 120 -0.62 4.41 9.00
N ASP A 121 -1.55 3.45 8.96
CA ASP A 121 -2.90 3.69 8.44
C ASP A 121 -3.74 4.48 9.46
N ASP A 122 -4.56 5.41 8.96
CA ASP A 122 -5.38 6.27 9.82
C ASP A 122 -6.42 5.48 10.64
N SER A 123 -6.72 4.21 10.30
CA SER A 123 -7.63 3.36 11.06
C SER A 123 -7.17 3.07 12.50
N VAL A 124 -5.90 3.32 12.81
CA VAL A 124 -5.36 3.17 14.18
C VAL A 124 -5.48 4.45 15.02
N ALA A 125 -6.07 5.52 14.47
CA ALA A 125 -6.16 6.82 15.14
C ALA A 125 -7.01 6.80 16.44
N ASP A 126 -8.05 5.97 16.45
CA ASP A 126 -8.98 5.85 17.58
C ASP A 126 -8.58 4.75 18.58
N LEU A 127 -7.42 4.13 18.38
CA LEU A 127 -6.94 3.14 19.34
C LEU A 127 -6.51 3.83 20.66
N PRO A 128 -6.76 3.20 21.81
CA PRO A 128 -6.44 3.77 23.11
C PRO A 128 -4.92 3.89 23.35
N ILE A 129 -4.13 3.17 22.58
CA ILE A 129 -2.67 3.15 22.63
C ILE A 129 -2.12 3.74 21.34
N LYS A 130 -1.05 4.54 21.43
CA LYS A 130 -0.39 5.09 20.24
C LYS A 130 0.25 3.97 19.44
N ALA A 131 -0.19 3.80 18.21
CA ALA A 131 0.37 2.80 17.30
C ALA A 131 1.78 3.20 16.86
N HIS A 132 2.69 2.26 16.91
CA HIS A 132 4.06 2.34 16.43
C HIS A 132 4.38 1.11 15.60
N ALA A 133 5.26 1.26 14.61
CA ALA A 133 5.78 0.12 13.88
C ALA A 133 7.27 0.30 13.55
N GLU A 134 7.98 -0.81 13.48
CA GLU A 134 9.28 -0.91 12.85
C GLU A 134 9.10 -1.52 11.47
N VAL A 135 9.66 -0.88 10.44
CA VAL A 135 9.54 -1.34 9.06
C VAL A 135 10.91 -1.46 8.43
N ARG A 136 11.15 -2.59 7.76
CA ARG A 136 12.33 -2.83 6.94
C ARG A 136 11.93 -3.23 5.52
N VAL A 137 12.70 -2.75 4.57
CA VAL A 137 12.61 -3.14 3.16
C VAL A 137 13.95 -3.71 2.74
N LEU A 138 13.95 -4.94 2.23
CA LEU A 138 15.19 -5.62 1.82
C LEU A 138 15.11 -6.03 0.35
N LEU A 139 16.29 -6.06 -0.31
CA LEU A 139 16.49 -6.69 -1.61
C LEU A 139 17.48 -7.87 -1.41
N GLY A 140 16.98 -9.09 -1.46
CA GLY A 140 17.71 -10.25 -0.96
C GLY A 140 18.07 -10.06 0.51
N ASN A 141 19.37 -9.99 0.80
CA ASN A 141 19.89 -9.73 2.16
C ASN A 141 20.32 -8.26 2.37
N THR A 142 20.15 -7.40 1.36
CA THR A 142 20.57 -5.99 1.44
C THR A 142 19.44 -5.15 2.00
N LEU A 143 19.67 -4.45 3.10
CA LEU A 143 18.74 -3.48 3.65
C LEU A 143 18.68 -2.25 2.74
N LEU A 144 17.49 -1.95 2.20
CA LEU A 144 17.23 -0.78 1.36
C LEU A 144 16.70 0.40 2.17
N PHE A 145 15.87 0.10 3.17
CA PHE A 145 15.22 1.10 4.00
C PHE A 145 14.89 0.50 5.37
N GLU A 146 14.99 1.34 6.41
CA GLU A 146 14.55 1.00 7.76
C GLU A 146 13.94 2.24 8.42
N SER A 147 12.88 2.02 9.17
CA SER A 147 12.31 2.98 10.13
C SER A 147 12.01 2.23 11.41
N SER A 148 12.66 2.61 12.50
CA SER A 148 12.44 2.00 13.82
C SER A 148 11.34 2.67 14.63
N ASP A 149 10.74 3.72 14.10
CA ASP A 149 9.76 4.56 14.82
C ASP A 149 8.77 5.21 13.83
N LEU A 150 7.97 4.36 13.18
CA LEU A 150 6.89 4.83 12.33
C LEU A 150 5.69 5.16 13.21
N ASN A 151 5.27 6.41 13.22
CA ASN A 151 4.24 6.93 14.09
C ASN A 151 2.99 7.37 13.33
N LEU A 152 1.84 7.31 14.00
CA LEU A 152 0.60 7.89 13.48
C LEU A 152 0.75 9.41 13.29
N GLY A 153 0.17 9.91 12.21
CA GLY A 153 0.20 11.35 11.86
C GLY A 153 1.53 11.79 11.22
N GLN A 154 2.49 10.89 11.07
CA GLN A 154 3.70 11.14 10.30
C GLN A 154 3.41 11.06 8.80
N ALA A 155 4.01 11.94 8.02
CA ALA A 155 3.94 11.85 6.56
C ALA A 155 4.54 10.52 6.08
N PRO A 156 3.96 9.91 5.02
CA PRO A 156 4.49 8.67 4.48
C PRO A 156 5.97 8.78 4.14
N LEU A 157 6.78 7.90 4.71
CA LEU A 157 8.22 7.83 4.48
C LEU A 157 8.49 7.20 3.11
N ASP A 158 9.30 7.85 2.30
CA ASP A 158 9.74 7.34 1.01
C ASP A 158 11.00 6.50 1.20
N ALA A 159 10.92 5.22 0.89
CA ALA A 159 12.07 4.31 0.98
C ALA A 159 13.09 4.52 -0.14
N GLY A 160 12.84 5.45 -1.08
CA GLY A 160 13.72 5.73 -2.20
C GLY A 160 13.47 4.87 -3.43
N LEU A 161 14.22 5.17 -4.49
CA LEU A 161 14.22 4.43 -5.75
C LEU A 161 15.47 3.55 -5.84
N HIS A 162 15.27 2.25 -5.92
CA HIS A 162 16.35 1.27 -5.88
C HIS A 162 16.40 0.46 -7.18
N PRO A 163 17.58 0.27 -7.81
CA PRO A 163 17.71 -0.61 -8.95
C PRO A 163 17.46 -2.07 -8.52
N VAL A 164 16.70 -2.78 -9.33
CA VAL A 164 16.38 -4.20 -9.11
C VAL A 164 16.61 -5.01 -10.39
N LYS A 165 16.70 -6.32 -10.23
CA LYS A 165 16.80 -7.27 -11.35
C LYS A 165 15.70 -8.31 -11.23
N ALA A 166 15.16 -8.74 -12.37
CA ALA A 166 14.20 -9.84 -12.43
C ALA A 166 14.69 -11.07 -11.65
N GLY A 167 13.79 -11.70 -10.93
CA GLY A 167 14.09 -12.88 -10.08
C GLY A 167 14.71 -12.54 -8.72
N ALA A 168 15.12 -11.29 -8.46
CA ALA A 168 15.52 -10.87 -7.12
C ALA A 168 14.31 -10.87 -6.17
N THR A 169 14.56 -11.01 -4.88
CA THR A 169 13.49 -11.00 -3.88
C THR A 169 13.44 -9.67 -3.14
N ILE A 170 12.28 -9.01 -3.17
CA ILE A 170 11.96 -7.88 -2.29
C ILE A 170 11.24 -8.43 -1.07
N THR A 171 11.71 -8.07 0.12
CA THR A 171 11.08 -8.45 1.39
C THR A 171 10.66 -7.21 2.16
N LEU A 172 9.42 -7.19 2.59
CA LEU A 172 8.84 -6.19 3.50
C LEU A 172 8.68 -6.84 4.86
N GLU A 173 9.28 -6.22 5.88
CA GLU A 173 9.15 -6.66 7.28
C GLU A 173 8.49 -5.54 8.07
N VAL A 174 7.50 -5.92 8.87
CA VAL A 174 6.85 -5.03 9.84
C VAL A 174 6.91 -5.71 11.18
N ASP A 175 7.51 -5.03 12.16
CA ASP A 175 7.59 -5.50 13.53
C ASP A 175 6.98 -4.46 14.48
N PHE A 176 6.83 -4.83 15.74
CA PHE A 176 6.38 -3.93 16.78
C PHE A 176 7.42 -2.84 16.99
N GLY A 177 6.99 -1.60 17.10
CA GLY A 177 7.87 -0.48 17.43
C GLY A 177 8.32 -0.49 18.90
N ARG A 178 8.89 0.62 19.37
CA ARG A 178 9.53 0.78 20.70
C ARG A 178 8.60 0.62 21.90
N GLY A 179 7.55 0.01 21.85
CA GLY A 179 6.70 -0.22 23.01
C GLY A 179 5.67 -1.21 22.66
N ARG A 180 5.71 -2.36 22.54
CA ARG A 180 4.65 -3.39 22.43
C ARG A 180 3.20 -2.85 22.25
N ASP A 181 3.11 -1.66 21.67
CA ASP A 181 1.88 -0.92 21.49
C ASP A 181 1.23 -1.46 20.22
N ILE A 182 0.21 -2.20 20.47
CA ILE A 182 -0.64 -2.87 19.48
C ILE A 182 -1.68 -1.88 19.04
#